data_dbc4d2c5cc51dc40966a3e0566c560b3
#
_entry.id   dbc4d2c5cc51dc40966a3e0566c560b3
#
_cell.length_a   1.000
_cell.length_b   1.000
_cell.length_c   1.000
_cell.angle_alpha   90.00
_cell.angle_beta   90.00
_cell.angle_gamma   90.00
#
_symmetry.space_group_name_H-M   'P 1'
#
loop_
_entity.id
_entity.type
_entity.pdbx_description
1 polymer ?
#
loop_
_entity_poly.entity_id
_entity_poly.type
_entity_poly.pdbx_seq_one_letter_code
_entity_poly.pdbx_strand_id
1 'polypeptide(L)'
;TLCTGSLGSNPDNDIPDIIRSLKGRIHFAHVRNVKHNYPGDFEEAAHLSSDGSLDMYEIMKALYDIGFDGLIRPDHGRAIWGEVSMPGYGLYDRALGAAYLNGLWEAIQKGVRDR
;
A
#
# COMPACT_ATOMS: atom_id res chain seq x y z
N THR A 1 -2.08 -6.22 12.79
CA THR A 1 -1.51 -5.96 11.45
C THR A 1 -2.62 -5.70 10.46
N LEU A 2 -2.47 -4.66 9.66
CA LEU A 2 -3.38 -4.36 8.55
C LEU A 2 -2.67 -4.64 7.23
N CYS A 3 -3.33 -5.35 6.31
CA CYS A 3 -2.77 -5.64 4.99
C CYS A 3 -3.69 -5.08 3.91
N THR A 4 -3.23 -4.05 3.18
CA THR A 4 -4.04 -3.40 2.16
C THR A 4 -4.28 -4.31 0.95
N GLY A 5 -3.31 -5.17 0.63
CA GLY A 5 -3.46 -6.11 -0.48
C GLY A 5 -4.51 -7.17 -0.21
N SER A 6 -4.54 -7.70 1.01
CA SER A 6 -5.55 -8.69 1.40
C SER A 6 -6.95 -8.08 1.43
N LEU A 7 -7.11 -6.90 2.03
CA LEU A 7 -8.39 -6.20 2.06
C LEU A 7 -8.77 -5.69 0.67
N GLY A 8 -7.79 -5.22 -0.08
CA GLY A 8 -7.99 -4.65 -1.42
C GLY A 8 -8.29 -5.68 -2.49
N SER A 9 -8.15 -6.97 -2.21
CA SER A 9 -8.57 -8.01 -3.15
C SER A 9 -10.08 -8.01 -3.36
N ASN A 10 -10.83 -7.50 -2.40
CA ASN A 10 -12.27 -7.25 -2.57
C ASN A 10 -12.47 -5.79 -2.95
N PRO A 11 -12.96 -5.50 -4.18
CA PRO A 11 -13.15 -4.11 -4.63
C PRO A 11 -14.23 -3.34 -3.84
N ASP A 12 -15.07 -4.03 -3.07
CA ASP A 12 -16.09 -3.40 -2.26
C ASP A 12 -15.54 -2.83 -0.94
N ASN A 13 -14.31 -3.15 -0.57
CA ASN A 13 -13.69 -2.63 0.63
C ASN A 13 -13.15 -1.21 0.41
N ASP A 14 -13.60 -0.27 1.26
CA ASP A 14 -13.02 1.08 1.31
C ASP A 14 -11.89 1.06 2.34
N ILE A 15 -10.66 0.89 1.86
CA ILE A 15 -9.50 0.70 2.73
C ILE A 15 -9.19 1.95 3.57
N PRO A 16 -9.19 3.17 3.01
CA PRO A 16 -9.00 4.37 3.84
C PRO A 16 -10.02 4.48 4.98
N ASP A 17 -11.28 4.16 4.72
CA ASP A 17 -12.31 4.19 5.74
C ASP A 17 -12.08 3.12 6.82
N ILE A 18 -11.68 1.91 6.41
CA ILE A 18 -11.31 0.84 7.34
C ILE A 18 -10.16 1.30 8.24
N ILE A 19 -9.13 1.92 7.68
CA ILE A 19 -7.98 2.41 8.44
C ILE A 19 -8.44 3.43 9.49
N ARG A 20 -9.25 4.40 9.10
CA ARG A 20 -9.73 5.44 10.01
C ARG A 20 -10.60 4.86 11.11
N SER A 21 -11.41 3.86 10.82
CA SER A 21 -12.25 3.20 11.81
C SER A 21 -11.47 2.37 12.84
N LEU A 22 -10.22 1.99 12.49
CA LEU A 22 -9.35 1.19 13.35
C LEU A 22 -8.26 2.04 14.04
N LYS A 23 -8.46 3.35 14.13
CA LYS A 23 -7.52 4.26 14.80
C LYS A 23 -7.12 3.72 16.18
N GLY A 24 -5.81 3.70 16.45
CA GLY A 24 -5.28 3.21 17.71
C GLY A 24 -5.14 1.70 17.82
N ARG A 25 -5.58 0.95 16.82
CA ARG A 25 -5.59 -0.51 16.83
C ARG A 25 -4.68 -1.14 15.78
N ILE A 26 -4.04 -0.32 14.94
CA ILE A 26 -3.11 -0.79 13.91
C ILE A 26 -1.69 -0.58 14.42
N HIS A 27 -0.93 -1.66 14.54
CA HIS A 27 0.43 -1.62 15.06
C HIS A 27 1.49 -1.92 14.01
N PHE A 28 1.10 -2.53 12.91
CA PHE A 28 1.96 -2.89 11.79
C PHE A 28 1.12 -2.86 10.51
N ALA A 29 1.67 -2.34 9.43
CA ALA A 29 0.93 -2.25 8.17
C ALA A 29 1.72 -2.87 7.02
N HIS A 30 1.05 -3.72 6.24
CA HIS A 30 1.50 -4.19 4.94
C HIS A 30 0.79 -3.35 3.89
N VAL A 31 1.55 -2.56 3.14
CA VAL A 31 0.98 -1.60 2.19
C VAL A 31 1.44 -1.96 0.78
N ARG A 32 0.61 -2.68 0.07
CA ARG A 32 0.83 -3.05 -1.33
C ARG A 32 -0.39 -2.74 -2.16
N ASN A 33 -0.19 -2.62 -3.47
CA ASN A 33 -1.25 -2.43 -4.44
C ASN A 33 -1.63 -3.77 -5.06
N VAL A 34 -2.84 -3.85 -5.56
CA VAL A 34 -3.31 -4.97 -6.38
C VAL A 34 -4.08 -4.41 -7.56
N LYS A 35 -4.17 -5.17 -8.65
CA LYS A 35 -4.92 -4.79 -9.83
C LYS A 35 -6.11 -5.73 -10.00
N HIS A 36 -7.30 -5.15 -10.03
CA HIS A 36 -8.53 -5.91 -10.30
C HIS A 36 -8.72 -6.03 -11.81
N ASN A 37 -8.88 -7.26 -12.31
CA ASN A 37 -9.18 -7.50 -13.71
C ASN A 37 -10.69 -7.61 -13.94
N TYR A 38 -11.37 -8.37 -13.08
CA TYR A 38 -12.84 -8.47 -13.02
C TYR A 38 -13.20 -9.02 -11.62
N PRO A 39 -14.50 -9.00 -11.23
CA PRO A 39 -14.89 -9.48 -9.89
C PRO A 39 -14.36 -10.87 -9.58
N GLY A 40 -13.64 -10.99 -8.47
CA GLY A 40 -13.03 -12.24 -8.02
C GLY A 40 -11.67 -12.56 -8.63
N ASP A 41 -11.18 -11.76 -9.56
CA ASP A 41 -9.86 -11.94 -10.17
C ASP A 41 -8.99 -10.71 -9.96
N PHE A 42 -7.83 -10.90 -9.35
CA PHE A 42 -6.87 -9.83 -9.11
C PHE A 42 -5.46 -10.36 -9.27
N GLU A 43 -4.51 -9.44 -9.46
CA GLU A 43 -3.10 -9.79 -9.59
C GLU A 43 -2.22 -8.77 -8.85
N GLU A 44 -0.97 -9.14 -8.62
CA GLU A 44 0.02 -8.23 -8.06
C GLU A 44 0.27 -7.07 -9.01
N ALA A 45 0.54 -5.89 -8.43
CA ALA A 45 0.83 -4.67 -9.17
C ALA A 45 2.02 -3.97 -8.54
N ALA A 46 2.61 -3.02 -9.26
CA ALA A 46 3.54 -2.08 -8.64
C ALA A 46 2.80 -1.25 -7.59
N HIS A 47 3.55 -0.66 -6.66
CA HIS A 47 2.93 0.10 -5.57
C HIS A 47 2.29 1.41 -6.04
N LEU A 48 2.73 1.96 -7.18
CA LEU A 48 2.13 3.19 -7.72
C LEU A 48 0.63 3.02 -7.94
N SER A 49 -0.17 4.01 -7.51
CA SER A 49 -1.61 3.98 -7.70
C SER A 49 -2.00 3.78 -9.16
N SER A 50 -1.23 4.36 -10.07
CA SER A 50 -1.50 4.27 -11.51
C SER A 50 -1.34 2.87 -12.09
N ASP A 51 -0.61 1.99 -11.42
CA ASP A 51 -0.35 0.63 -11.91
C ASP A 51 -1.35 -0.40 -11.40
N GLY A 52 -2.12 -0.07 -10.38
CA GLY A 52 -3.09 -0.97 -9.77
C GLY A 52 -4.44 -0.32 -9.56
N SER A 53 -5.26 -0.95 -8.74
CA SER A 53 -6.64 -0.51 -8.50
C SER A 53 -6.82 0.28 -7.21
N LEU A 54 -5.83 0.26 -6.30
CA LEU A 54 -5.93 0.94 -5.02
C LEU A 54 -5.36 2.35 -5.12
N ASP A 55 -5.99 3.29 -4.40
CA ASP A 55 -5.47 4.65 -4.24
C ASP A 55 -4.47 4.66 -3.09
N MET A 56 -3.20 4.53 -3.43
CA MET A 56 -2.12 4.42 -2.44
C MET A 56 -1.90 5.72 -1.67
N TYR A 57 -2.17 6.87 -2.31
CA TYR A 57 -2.10 8.16 -1.62
C TYR A 57 -3.14 8.23 -0.49
N GLU A 58 -4.40 7.88 -0.79
CA GLU A 58 -5.46 7.93 0.21
C GLU A 58 -5.23 6.93 1.35
N ILE A 59 -4.66 5.77 1.04
CA ILE A 59 -4.27 4.79 2.06
C ILE A 59 -3.21 5.38 3.00
N MET A 60 -2.14 5.95 2.46
CA MET A 60 -1.08 6.56 3.26
C MET A 60 -1.59 7.78 4.03
N LYS A 61 -2.49 8.57 3.43
CA LYS A 61 -3.11 9.71 4.08
C LYS A 61 -3.95 9.27 5.28
N ALA A 62 -4.71 8.17 5.13
CA ALA A 62 -5.49 7.62 6.24
C ALA A 62 -4.59 7.16 7.39
N LEU A 63 -3.48 6.49 7.10
CA LEU A 63 -2.49 6.11 8.12
C LEU A 63 -1.91 7.33 8.82
N TYR A 64 -1.60 8.38 8.06
CA TYR A 64 -1.12 9.63 8.64
C TYR A 64 -2.18 10.25 9.55
N ASP A 65 -3.42 10.32 9.09
CA ASP A 65 -4.51 10.97 9.81
C ASP A 65 -4.83 10.31 11.15
N ILE A 66 -4.64 8.99 11.26
CA ILE A 66 -4.85 8.29 12.53
C ILE A 66 -3.65 8.36 13.47
N GLY A 67 -2.56 9.02 13.07
CA GLY A 67 -1.34 9.10 13.87
C GLY A 67 -0.56 7.81 13.92
N PHE A 68 -0.63 7.00 12.86
CA PHE A 68 0.12 5.74 12.80
C PHE A 68 1.63 6.00 12.90
N ASP A 69 2.29 5.33 13.84
CA ASP A 69 3.72 5.48 14.09
C ASP A 69 4.48 4.16 14.08
N GLY A 70 3.85 3.08 13.64
CA GLY A 70 4.45 1.77 13.53
C GLY A 70 5.24 1.59 12.24
N LEU A 71 5.63 0.35 11.99
CA LEU A 71 6.37 -0.01 10.78
C LEU A 71 5.43 -0.26 9.62
N ILE A 72 5.85 0.17 8.43
CA ILE A 72 5.17 -0.08 7.17
C ILE A 72 6.06 -0.96 6.31
N ARG A 73 5.51 -2.05 5.82
CA ARG A 73 6.19 -2.98 4.93
C ARG A 73 5.56 -2.88 3.54
N PRO A 74 6.38 -2.80 2.46
CA PRO A 74 5.82 -2.83 1.09
C PRO A 74 5.17 -4.17 0.74
N ASP A 75 5.41 -5.21 1.52
CA ASP A 75 4.82 -6.54 1.49
C ASP A 75 5.29 -7.36 0.28
N HIS A 76 4.61 -7.25 -0.87
CA HIS A 76 4.94 -8.04 -2.05
C HIS A 76 5.67 -7.21 -3.11
N GLY A 77 6.41 -7.91 -3.98
CA GLY A 77 7.02 -7.34 -5.16
C GLY A 77 7.07 -8.38 -6.27
N ARG A 78 6.88 -7.92 -7.51
CA ARG A 78 7.00 -8.77 -8.68
C ARG A 78 8.48 -9.03 -8.97
N ALA A 79 8.79 -10.15 -9.63
CA ALA A 79 10.13 -10.38 -10.15
C ALA A 79 10.29 -9.56 -11.43
N ILE A 80 11.05 -8.47 -11.34
CA ILE A 80 11.31 -7.56 -12.47
C ILE A 80 12.80 -7.53 -12.78
N TRP A 81 13.16 -6.97 -13.95
CA TRP A 81 14.56 -6.75 -14.39
C TRP A 81 15.39 -8.05 -14.42
N GLY A 82 14.76 -9.17 -14.81
CA GLY A 82 15.43 -10.45 -14.93
C GLY A 82 15.72 -11.16 -13.61
N GLU A 83 15.17 -10.65 -12.51
CA GLU A 83 15.31 -11.29 -11.20
C GLU A 83 14.59 -12.64 -11.16
N VAL A 84 15.21 -13.63 -10.53
CA VAL A 84 14.59 -14.93 -10.23
C VAL A 84 14.26 -14.95 -8.74
N SER A 85 12.98 -15.05 -8.41
CA SER A 85 12.52 -15.04 -7.03
C SER A 85 11.27 -15.93 -6.88
N MET A 86 10.90 -16.23 -5.64
CA MET A 86 9.58 -16.79 -5.39
C MET A 86 8.51 -15.77 -5.78
N PRO A 87 7.35 -16.24 -6.29
CA PRO A 87 6.25 -15.33 -6.64
C PRO A 87 5.89 -14.41 -5.46
N GLY A 88 5.80 -13.12 -5.73
CA GLY A 88 5.48 -12.11 -4.72
C GLY A 88 6.67 -11.64 -3.88
N TYR A 89 7.88 -12.16 -4.09
CA TYR A 89 9.04 -11.82 -3.26
C TYR A 89 10.18 -11.17 -4.03
N GLY A 90 9.87 -10.51 -5.14
CA GLY A 90 10.86 -9.76 -5.91
C GLY A 90 11.45 -8.60 -5.09
N LEU A 91 12.79 -8.56 -5.00
CA LEU A 91 13.48 -7.56 -4.19
C LEU A 91 13.42 -6.17 -4.80
N TYR A 92 13.65 -6.06 -6.11
CA TYR A 92 13.70 -4.75 -6.77
C TYR A 92 12.35 -4.05 -6.71
N ASP A 93 11.26 -4.76 -6.98
CA ASP A 93 9.93 -4.19 -6.96
C ASP A 93 9.52 -3.78 -5.52
N ARG A 94 9.93 -4.57 -4.52
CA ARG A 94 9.70 -4.19 -3.11
C ARG A 94 10.49 -2.95 -2.73
N ALA A 95 11.72 -2.81 -3.21
CA ALA A 95 12.53 -1.61 -2.95
C ALA A 95 11.90 -0.37 -3.60
N LEU A 96 11.42 -0.50 -4.83
CA LEU A 96 10.69 0.59 -5.51
C LEU A 96 9.41 0.93 -4.74
N GLY A 97 8.70 -0.07 -4.25
CA GLY A 97 7.51 0.13 -3.44
C GLY A 97 7.80 0.90 -2.16
N ALA A 98 8.85 0.52 -1.44
CA ALA A 98 9.26 1.22 -0.22
C ALA A 98 9.62 2.68 -0.50
N ALA A 99 10.36 2.94 -1.57
CA ALA A 99 10.70 4.31 -1.97
C ALA A 99 9.46 5.14 -2.32
N TYR A 100 8.51 4.54 -3.04
CA TYR A 100 7.25 5.21 -3.39
C TYR A 100 6.45 5.57 -2.14
N LEU A 101 6.31 4.63 -1.19
CA LEU A 101 5.58 4.88 0.06
C LEU A 101 6.24 5.98 0.88
N ASN A 102 7.56 5.99 0.95
CA ASN A 102 8.31 7.06 1.63
C ASN A 102 8.07 8.41 0.97
N GLY A 103 8.03 8.45 -0.35
CA GLY A 103 7.72 9.67 -1.10
C GLY A 103 6.32 10.19 -0.81
N LEU A 104 5.33 9.31 -0.77
CA LEU A 104 3.96 9.68 -0.41
C LEU A 104 3.89 10.22 1.02
N TRP A 105 4.55 9.57 1.96
CA TRP A 105 4.56 10.01 3.36
C TRP A 105 5.18 11.39 3.50
N GLU A 106 6.32 11.62 2.86
CA GLU A 106 6.97 12.93 2.86
C GLU A 106 6.06 14.02 2.30
N ALA A 107 5.42 13.75 1.17
CA ALA A 107 4.50 14.70 0.54
C ALA A 107 3.31 15.03 1.46
N ILE A 108 2.75 14.01 2.10
CA ILE A 108 1.62 14.18 3.03
C ILE A 108 2.05 15.04 4.22
N GLN A 109 3.19 14.74 4.84
CA GLN A 109 3.71 15.50 5.97
C GLN A 109 3.93 16.97 5.62
N LYS A 110 4.54 17.25 4.48
CA LYS A 110 4.80 18.62 4.04
C LYS A 110 3.52 19.36 3.70
N GLY A 111 2.58 18.71 3.02
CA GLY A 111 1.31 19.31 2.67
C GLY A 111 0.47 19.70 3.89
N VAL A 112 0.48 18.87 4.94
CA VAL A 112 -0.22 19.18 6.19
C VAL A 112 0.44 20.37 6.92
N ARG A 113 1.80 20.41 6.95
CA ARG A 113 2.51 21.51 7.63
C ARG A 113 2.35 22.86 6.95
N ASP A 114 2.12 22.86 5.64
CA ASP A 114 2.00 24.08 4.84
C ASP A 114 0.58 24.68 4.83
N ARG A 115 -0.34 24.06 5.54
CA ARG A 115 -1.73 24.52 5.64
C ARG A 115 -1.93 25.52 6.77
#